data_3f7538f9ca1e44128839f8f8b41bdc72
#
_entry.id   3f7538f9ca1e44128839f8f8b41bdc72
#
_cell.length_a   1.000
_cell.length_b   1.000
_cell.length_c   1.000
_cell.angle_alpha   90.00
_cell.angle_beta   90.00
_cell.angle_gamma   90.00
#
_symmetry.space_group_name_H-M   'P 1'
#
loop_
_entity.id
_entity.type
_entity.pdbx_description
1 polymer ?
#
loop_
_entity_poly.entity_id
_entity_poly.type
_entity_poly.pdbx_seq_one_letter_code
_entity_poly.pdbx_strand_id
1 'polypeptide(L)'
;MGAGRLIAIIGGILGILSVALFFVLPEIFSFWQLSGAGTGLYLGGFGHLDGFSGFFYAEDTLLTIIFVLIVAGGAITIIGGLIENKMIGMQGGLLMIVGPIVFIIALVIELGYLEGLAAFIPMAGGDSLLFGSGSGANWGLWISTFLALGGGVLGLIGGLTV
;
A
#
# COMPACT_ATOMS: atom_id res chain seq x y z
N MET A 1 23.03 8.87 17.64
CA MET A 1 22.33 8.52 16.39
C MET A 1 21.86 9.81 15.77
N GLY A 2 22.21 10.11 14.51
CA GLY A 2 21.73 11.33 13.85
C GLY A 2 20.21 11.25 13.58
N ALA A 3 19.53 12.40 13.61
CA ALA A 3 18.06 12.46 13.39
C ALA A 3 17.67 11.84 12.04
N GLY A 4 18.44 12.11 10.97
CA GLY A 4 18.18 11.57 9.64
C GLY A 4 18.19 10.03 9.61
N ARG A 5 19.16 9.41 10.28
CA ARG A 5 19.24 7.96 10.41
C ARG A 5 17.99 7.37 11.07
N LEU A 6 17.53 7.97 12.15
CA LEU A 6 16.32 7.51 12.85
C LEU A 6 15.09 7.66 11.97
N ILE A 7 14.94 8.80 11.28
CA ILE A 7 13.83 9.08 10.37
C ILE A 7 13.81 8.05 9.21
N ALA A 8 14.96 7.75 8.61
CA ALA A 8 15.06 6.74 7.55
C ALA A 8 14.61 5.36 8.04
N ILE A 9 15.08 4.92 9.20
CA ILE A 9 14.74 3.63 9.79
C ILE A 9 13.21 3.56 10.08
N ILE A 10 12.66 4.59 10.71
CA ILE A 10 11.21 4.66 10.99
C ILE A 10 10.41 4.61 9.69
N GLY A 11 10.80 5.39 8.68
CA GLY A 11 10.15 5.38 7.38
C GLY A 11 10.14 3.99 6.73
N GLY A 12 11.28 3.31 6.75
CA GLY A 12 11.39 1.96 6.21
C GLY A 12 10.53 0.94 6.97
N ILE A 13 10.48 1.02 8.30
CA ILE A 13 9.62 0.17 9.14
C ILE A 13 8.14 0.41 8.79
N LEU A 14 7.69 1.65 8.67
CA LEU A 14 6.31 1.97 8.30
C LEU A 14 5.94 1.40 6.93
N GLY A 15 6.84 1.48 5.96
CA GLY A 15 6.64 0.86 4.64
C GLY A 15 6.44 -0.65 4.72
N ILE A 16 7.29 -1.36 5.45
CA ILE A 16 7.15 -2.81 5.63
C ILE A 16 5.87 -3.16 6.39
N LEU A 17 5.58 -2.45 7.48
CA LEU A 17 4.39 -2.69 8.29
C LEU A 17 3.10 -2.43 7.51
N SER A 18 3.08 -1.47 6.58
CA SER A 18 1.91 -1.21 5.73
C SER A 18 1.45 -2.44 4.94
N VAL A 19 2.38 -3.32 4.57
CA VAL A 19 2.11 -4.57 3.86
C VAL A 19 1.91 -5.74 4.82
N ALA A 20 2.79 -5.87 5.83
CA ALA A 20 2.81 -7.02 6.72
C ALA A 20 1.60 -7.09 7.66
N LEU A 21 1.13 -5.95 8.17
CA LEU A 21 0.01 -5.89 9.11
C LEU A 21 -1.34 -6.30 8.50
N PHE A 22 -1.45 -6.29 7.18
CA PHE A 22 -2.63 -6.82 6.49
C PHE A 22 -2.91 -8.28 6.85
N PHE A 23 -1.90 -9.10 7.00
CA PHE A 23 -2.05 -10.53 7.34
C PHE A 23 -2.51 -10.79 8.77
N VAL A 24 -2.48 -9.77 9.62
CA VAL A 24 -2.90 -9.87 11.03
C VAL A 24 -4.23 -9.18 11.27
N LEU A 25 -4.42 -8.00 10.68
CA LEU A 25 -5.59 -7.13 10.88
C LEU A 25 -6.01 -6.49 9.54
N PRO A 26 -6.55 -7.28 8.57
CA PRO A 26 -6.89 -6.78 7.24
C PRO A 26 -7.93 -5.65 7.27
N GLU A 27 -8.86 -5.66 8.21
CA GLU A 27 -9.89 -4.63 8.36
C GLU A 27 -9.31 -3.25 8.68
N ILE A 28 -8.13 -3.20 9.32
CA ILE A 28 -7.47 -1.95 9.70
C ILE A 28 -6.35 -1.62 8.68
N PHE A 29 -5.55 -2.61 8.31
CA PHE A 29 -4.33 -2.43 7.53
C PHE A 29 -4.46 -2.93 6.09
N SER A 30 -5.56 -2.60 5.42
CA SER A 30 -5.71 -2.79 3.98
C SER A 30 -5.22 -1.57 3.19
N PHE A 31 -4.88 -1.78 1.94
CA PHE A 31 -4.58 -0.72 0.98
C PHE A 31 -5.86 -0.15 0.37
N TRP A 32 -6.81 -1.01 0.13
CA TRP A 32 -8.14 -0.68 -0.35
C TRP A 32 -9.16 -1.57 0.33
N GLN A 33 -10.36 -1.04 0.57
CA GLN A 33 -11.44 -1.81 1.16
C GLN A 33 -12.80 -1.45 0.59
N LEU A 34 -13.69 -2.44 0.62
CA LEU A 34 -15.12 -2.30 0.48
C LEU A 34 -15.76 -2.72 1.80
N SER A 35 -16.60 -1.87 2.38
CA SER A 35 -17.30 -2.17 3.65
C SER A 35 -18.74 -1.68 3.62
N GLY A 36 -19.62 -2.37 4.33
CA GLY A 36 -21.04 -2.05 4.46
C GLY A 36 -21.94 -3.18 3.97
N ALA A 37 -23.27 -3.02 4.11
CA ALA A 37 -24.28 -4.01 3.74
C ALA A 37 -24.04 -5.43 4.31
N GLY A 38 -23.38 -5.54 5.46
CA GLY A 38 -23.02 -6.82 6.10
C GLY A 38 -21.85 -7.57 5.48
N THR A 39 -21.09 -6.91 4.58
CA THR A 39 -19.95 -7.50 3.89
C THR A 39 -18.73 -6.63 4.02
N GLY A 40 -17.54 -7.26 4.00
CA GLY A 40 -16.24 -6.58 3.94
C GLY A 40 -15.35 -7.28 2.93
N LEU A 41 -14.63 -6.50 2.13
CA LEU A 41 -13.59 -6.98 1.24
C LEU A 41 -12.37 -6.08 1.40
N TYR A 42 -11.25 -6.67 1.72
CA TYR A 42 -10.01 -5.98 2.06
C TYR A 42 -8.89 -6.42 1.12
N LEU A 43 -8.24 -5.49 0.47
CA LEU A 43 -7.13 -5.75 -0.45
C LEU A 43 -5.82 -5.23 0.16
N GLY A 44 -4.82 -6.07 0.20
CA GLY A 44 -3.49 -5.71 0.71
C GLY A 44 -2.47 -6.83 0.52
N GLY A 45 -1.45 -6.85 1.33
CA GLY A 45 -0.49 -7.92 1.52
C GLY A 45 -0.07 -8.71 0.28
N PHE A 46 0.74 -8.17 -0.60
CA PHE A 46 1.21 -8.83 -1.84
C PHE A 46 0.10 -9.24 -2.81
N GLY A 47 -1.02 -8.53 -2.83
CA GLY A 47 -2.15 -8.84 -3.71
C GLY A 47 -3.10 -9.89 -3.14
N HIS A 48 -3.17 -10.03 -1.83
CA HIS A 48 -4.16 -10.88 -1.17
C HIS A 48 -5.44 -10.10 -0.89
N LEU A 49 -6.54 -10.84 -0.87
CA LEU A 49 -7.84 -10.35 -0.45
C LEU A 49 -8.32 -11.14 0.76
N ASP A 50 -8.94 -10.44 1.69
CA ASP A 50 -9.74 -11.02 2.76
C ASP A 50 -11.20 -10.59 2.58
N GLY A 51 -12.13 -11.53 2.57
CA GLY A 51 -13.54 -11.21 2.30
C GLY A 51 -14.46 -12.43 2.23
N PHE A 52 -15.47 -12.36 1.37
CA PHE A 52 -16.62 -13.28 1.30
C PHE A 52 -16.32 -14.78 1.37
N SER A 53 -15.23 -15.23 0.77
CA SER A 53 -14.80 -16.64 0.74
C SER A 53 -13.60 -16.92 1.64
N GLY A 54 -13.23 -15.95 2.49
CA GLY A 54 -12.04 -15.99 3.32
C GLY A 54 -10.84 -15.32 2.67
N PHE A 55 -9.66 -15.72 3.10
CA PHE A 55 -8.40 -15.15 2.66
C PHE A 55 -7.91 -15.86 1.40
N PHE A 56 -7.62 -15.12 0.31
CA PHE A 56 -7.10 -15.69 -0.93
C PHE A 56 -6.14 -14.74 -1.67
N TYR A 57 -5.30 -15.30 -2.51
CA TYR A 57 -4.38 -14.55 -3.36
C TYR A 57 -5.04 -14.25 -4.71
N ALA A 58 -5.01 -12.97 -5.13
CA ALA A 58 -5.64 -12.53 -6.37
C ALA A 58 -4.92 -12.98 -7.65
N GLU A 59 -3.72 -13.56 -7.53
CA GLU A 59 -2.87 -14.02 -8.65
C GLU A 59 -2.57 -12.90 -9.68
N ASP A 60 -2.53 -11.64 -9.22
CA ASP A 60 -2.22 -10.50 -10.05
C ASP A 60 -0.75 -10.09 -9.89
N THR A 61 0.00 -10.23 -10.98
CA THR A 61 1.44 -9.91 -11.00
C THR A 61 1.69 -8.42 -10.71
N LEU A 62 0.84 -7.53 -11.21
CA LEU A 62 0.98 -6.09 -10.98
C LEU A 62 0.84 -5.75 -9.50
N LEU A 63 -0.22 -6.25 -8.84
CA LEU A 63 -0.42 -6.05 -7.41
C LEU A 63 0.74 -6.62 -6.60
N THR A 64 1.21 -7.82 -6.95
CA THR A 64 2.37 -8.43 -6.28
C THR A 64 3.61 -7.55 -6.42
N ILE A 65 3.91 -7.04 -7.61
CA ILE A 65 5.06 -6.16 -7.84
C ILE A 65 4.95 -4.87 -7.02
N ILE A 66 3.78 -4.24 -6.98
CA ILE A 66 3.54 -3.02 -6.20
C ILE A 66 3.92 -3.24 -4.72
N PHE A 67 3.44 -4.31 -4.11
CA PHE A 67 3.72 -4.60 -2.71
C PHE A 67 5.18 -5.01 -2.46
N VAL A 68 5.79 -5.73 -3.40
CA VAL A 68 7.23 -6.05 -3.35
C VAL A 68 8.07 -4.77 -3.40
N LEU A 69 7.73 -3.80 -4.24
CA LEU A 69 8.43 -2.51 -4.28
C LEU A 69 8.37 -1.78 -2.95
N ILE A 70 7.22 -1.79 -2.27
CA ILE A 70 7.05 -1.15 -0.96
C ILE A 70 7.96 -1.83 0.09
N VAL A 71 7.91 -3.15 0.18
CA VAL A 71 8.70 -3.91 1.17
C VAL A 71 10.19 -3.82 0.89
N ALA A 72 10.61 -4.00 -0.36
CA ALA A 72 12.00 -3.86 -0.78
C ALA A 72 12.51 -2.44 -0.54
N GLY A 73 11.72 -1.42 -0.89
CA GLY A 73 12.02 -0.02 -0.61
C GLY A 73 12.20 0.23 0.88
N GLY A 74 11.32 -0.31 1.72
CA GLY A 74 11.42 -0.24 3.17
C GLY A 74 12.72 -0.84 3.70
N ALA A 75 13.06 -2.06 3.25
CA ALA A 75 14.31 -2.73 3.63
C ALA A 75 15.55 -1.93 3.20
N ILE A 76 15.56 -1.45 1.96
CA ILE A 76 16.67 -0.62 1.42
C ILE A 76 16.80 0.68 2.23
N THR A 77 15.69 1.32 2.60
CA THR A 77 15.70 2.54 3.43
C THR A 77 16.29 2.29 4.81
N ILE A 78 15.90 1.16 5.46
CA ILE A 78 16.48 0.77 6.76
C ILE A 78 17.98 0.54 6.63
N ILE A 79 18.41 -0.22 5.62
CA ILE A 79 19.82 -0.47 5.37
C ILE A 79 20.57 0.85 5.16
N GLY A 80 20.07 1.73 4.29
CA GLY A 80 20.66 3.04 4.04
C GLY A 80 20.82 3.88 5.31
N GLY A 81 19.79 3.87 6.18
CA GLY A 81 19.86 4.51 7.49
C GLY A 81 20.89 3.87 8.41
N LEU A 82 20.98 2.54 8.45
CA LEU A 82 21.92 1.82 9.32
C LEU A 82 23.38 2.05 8.93
N ILE A 83 23.69 2.04 7.64
CA ILE A 83 25.05 2.24 7.14
C ILE A 83 25.39 3.72 6.85
N GLU A 84 24.46 4.62 7.16
CA GLU A 84 24.58 6.07 6.93
C GLU A 84 24.89 6.43 5.46
N ASN A 85 24.27 5.69 4.53
CA ASN A 85 24.42 5.93 3.11
C ASN A 85 23.19 6.65 2.54
N LYS A 86 23.37 7.93 2.27
CA LYS A 86 22.37 8.84 1.73
C LYS A 86 21.70 8.29 0.46
N MET A 87 22.49 7.81 -0.49
CA MET A 87 22.00 7.36 -1.78
C MET A 87 21.08 6.14 -1.65
N ILE A 88 21.49 5.18 -0.83
CA ILE A 88 20.71 3.95 -0.58
C ILE A 88 19.42 4.28 0.15
N GLY A 89 19.47 5.13 1.20
CA GLY A 89 18.28 5.55 1.93
C GLY A 89 17.25 6.26 1.05
N MET A 90 17.71 7.17 0.20
CA MET A 90 16.86 7.89 -0.75
C MET A 90 16.19 6.93 -1.78
N GLN A 91 16.97 6.03 -2.37
CA GLN A 91 16.45 5.06 -3.34
C GLN A 91 15.36 4.18 -2.74
N GLY A 92 15.58 3.72 -1.50
CA GLY A 92 14.56 2.95 -0.79
C GLY A 92 13.29 3.75 -0.56
N GLY A 93 13.40 4.99 -0.10
CA GLY A 93 12.25 5.90 0.10
C GLY A 93 11.48 6.15 -1.21
N LEU A 94 12.18 6.36 -2.33
CA LEU A 94 11.56 6.52 -3.64
C LEU A 94 10.78 5.26 -4.07
N LEU A 95 11.35 4.07 -3.90
CA LEU A 95 10.65 2.81 -4.22
C LEU A 95 9.37 2.64 -3.40
N MET A 96 9.40 2.99 -2.11
CA MET A 96 8.21 2.96 -1.26
C MET A 96 7.13 3.94 -1.70
N ILE A 97 7.47 5.09 -2.28
CA ILE A 97 6.52 6.06 -2.82
C ILE A 97 5.94 5.57 -4.16
N VAL A 98 6.78 5.00 -5.02
CA VAL A 98 6.36 4.51 -6.34
C VAL A 98 5.29 3.42 -6.22
N GLY A 99 5.43 2.48 -5.28
CA GLY A 99 4.46 1.40 -5.08
C GLY A 99 3.02 1.89 -4.90
N PRO A 100 2.72 2.70 -3.86
CA PRO A 100 1.37 3.25 -3.64
C PRO A 100 0.88 4.15 -4.78
N ILE A 101 1.76 4.93 -5.43
CA ILE A 101 1.37 5.75 -6.58
C ILE A 101 0.90 4.87 -7.74
N VAL A 102 1.65 3.82 -8.08
CA VAL A 102 1.26 2.87 -9.12
C VAL A 102 -0.04 2.16 -8.73
N PHE A 103 -0.24 1.82 -7.46
CA PHE A 103 -1.48 1.25 -6.96
C PHE A 103 -2.67 2.20 -7.16
N ILE A 104 -2.53 3.48 -6.84
CA ILE A 104 -3.56 4.49 -7.05
C ILE A 104 -3.89 4.63 -8.54
N ILE A 105 -2.88 4.68 -9.40
CA ILE A 105 -3.08 4.73 -10.85
C ILE A 105 -3.82 3.48 -11.33
N ALA A 106 -3.41 2.30 -10.89
CA ALA A 106 -4.06 1.03 -11.24
C ALA A 106 -5.53 0.98 -10.83
N LEU A 107 -5.88 1.57 -9.68
CA LEU A 107 -7.28 1.71 -9.25
C LEU A 107 -8.07 2.67 -10.15
N VAL A 108 -7.47 3.79 -10.57
CA VAL A 108 -8.14 4.79 -11.42
C VAL A 108 -8.44 4.25 -12.82
N ILE A 109 -7.51 3.51 -13.40
CA ILE A 109 -7.64 2.94 -14.75
C ILE A 109 -8.07 1.47 -14.77
N GLU A 110 -8.39 0.91 -13.60
CA GLU A 110 -8.95 -0.45 -13.43
C GLU A 110 -8.11 -1.53 -14.11
N LEU A 111 -6.81 -1.55 -13.81
CA LEU A 111 -5.86 -2.50 -14.40
C LEU A 111 -5.95 -3.90 -13.79
N GLY A 112 -5.85 -4.92 -14.65
CA GLY A 112 -5.68 -6.31 -14.25
C GLY A 112 -6.85 -6.82 -13.40
N TYR A 113 -6.56 -7.37 -12.23
CA TYR A 113 -7.57 -7.88 -11.30
C TYR A 113 -8.59 -6.81 -10.88
N LEU A 114 -8.17 -5.53 -10.85
CA LEU A 114 -9.03 -4.42 -10.45
C LEU A 114 -10.17 -4.17 -11.45
N GLU A 115 -10.02 -4.52 -12.72
CA GLU A 115 -11.10 -4.48 -13.71
C GLU A 115 -12.25 -5.44 -13.31
N GLY A 116 -11.91 -6.67 -12.91
CA GLY A 116 -12.88 -7.62 -12.40
C GLY A 116 -13.55 -7.17 -11.11
N LEU A 117 -12.78 -6.55 -10.23
CA LEU A 117 -13.27 -5.97 -8.99
C LEU A 117 -14.23 -4.80 -9.26
N ALA A 118 -13.90 -3.93 -10.20
CA ALA A 118 -14.76 -2.81 -10.63
C ALA A 118 -16.11 -3.30 -11.19
N ALA A 119 -16.09 -4.37 -11.98
CA ALA A 119 -17.31 -4.96 -12.54
C ALA A 119 -18.23 -5.57 -11.44
N PHE A 120 -17.67 -5.99 -10.32
CA PHE A 120 -18.39 -6.58 -9.19
C PHE A 120 -19.03 -5.50 -8.30
N ILE A 121 -18.47 -4.29 -8.22
CA ILE A 121 -18.93 -3.22 -7.36
C ILE A 121 -20.01 -2.41 -8.08
N PRO A 122 -21.15 -2.09 -7.43
CA PRO A 122 -22.21 -1.29 -8.02
C PRO A 122 -21.82 0.20 -8.07
N MET A 123 -20.93 0.55 -8.99
CA MET A 123 -20.52 1.92 -9.20
C MET A 123 -21.57 2.68 -9.98
N ALA A 124 -21.94 3.87 -9.50
CA ALA A 124 -22.78 4.81 -10.23
C ALA A 124 -21.94 5.59 -11.26
N GLY A 125 -22.57 6.24 -12.22
CA GLY A 125 -21.86 7.06 -13.21
C GLY A 125 -21.04 8.16 -12.53
N GLY A 126 -19.73 8.21 -12.79
CA GLY A 126 -18.77 9.12 -12.18
C GLY A 126 -18.01 8.58 -10.96
N ASP A 127 -18.41 7.43 -10.43
CA ASP A 127 -17.66 6.73 -9.38
C ASP A 127 -16.42 6.05 -9.96
N SER A 128 -15.42 5.85 -9.10
CA SER A 128 -14.21 5.08 -9.41
C SER A 128 -13.90 4.10 -8.27
N LEU A 129 -13.01 3.14 -8.52
CA LEU A 129 -12.48 2.28 -7.44
C LEU A 129 -11.72 3.07 -6.38
N LEU A 130 -11.26 4.27 -6.68
CA LEU A 130 -10.48 5.06 -5.76
C LEU A 130 -11.26 5.45 -4.50
N PHE A 131 -12.49 5.95 -4.69
CA PHE A 131 -13.46 6.24 -3.63
C PHE A 131 -14.88 6.17 -4.20
N GLY A 132 -15.80 5.64 -3.44
CA GLY A 132 -17.20 5.64 -3.81
C GLY A 132 -18.11 5.06 -2.76
N SER A 133 -19.41 5.13 -3.03
CA SER A 133 -20.45 4.53 -2.21
C SER A 133 -21.66 4.16 -3.07
N GLY A 134 -22.34 3.07 -2.72
CA GLY A 134 -23.56 2.63 -3.40
C GLY A 134 -24.12 1.37 -2.78
N SER A 135 -25.45 1.18 -2.85
CA SER A 135 -26.16 0.00 -2.32
C SER A 135 -25.84 -0.31 -0.84
N GLY A 136 -25.59 0.74 -0.02
CA GLY A 136 -25.26 0.59 1.40
C GLY A 136 -23.80 0.23 1.68
N ALA A 137 -22.95 0.18 0.67
CA ALA A 137 -21.52 -0.06 0.81
C ALA A 137 -20.70 1.18 0.49
N ASN A 138 -19.51 1.26 1.09
CA ASN A 138 -18.49 2.27 0.82
C ASN A 138 -17.18 1.56 0.45
N TRP A 139 -16.43 2.13 -0.48
CA TRP A 139 -15.13 1.61 -0.88
C TRP A 139 -14.12 2.73 -1.09
N GLY A 140 -12.86 2.39 -1.03
CA GLY A 140 -11.79 3.33 -1.30
C GLY A 140 -10.44 2.95 -0.74
N LEU A 141 -9.48 3.83 -0.95
CA LEU A 141 -8.16 3.75 -0.36
C LEU A 141 -8.22 3.73 1.15
N TRP A 142 -7.33 2.96 1.77
CA TRP A 142 -7.33 2.78 3.21
C TRP A 142 -5.95 3.02 3.84
N ILE A 143 -5.85 2.81 5.14
CA ILE A 143 -4.74 3.25 5.99
C ILE A 143 -3.37 2.81 5.47
N SER A 144 -3.21 1.58 5.00
CA SER A 144 -1.90 1.07 4.57
C SER A 144 -1.33 1.80 3.35
N THR A 145 -2.18 2.30 2.44
CA THR A 145 -1.71 3.15 1.33
C THR A 145 -1.04 4.42 1.85
N PHE A 146 -1.64 5.06 2.85
CA PHE A 146 -1.09 6.27 3.46
C PHE A 146 0.13 5.99 4.34
N LEU A 147 0.16 4.84 5.03
CA LEU A 147 1.34 4.39 5.78
C LEU A 147 2.54 4.16 4.86
N ALA A 148 2.32 3.52 3.71
CA ALA A 148 3.37 3.28 2.72
C ALA A 148 3.89 4.60 2.14
N LEU A 149 3.00 5.53 1.76
CA LEU A 149 3.38 6.86 1.27
C LEU A 149 4.14 7.66 2.33
N GLY A 150 3.60 7.72 3.55
CA GLY A 150 4.23 8.41 4.67
C GLY A 150 5.60 7.82 5.02
N GLY A 151 5.69 6.50 5.05
CA GLY A 151 6.95 5.78 5.24
C GLY A 151 7.97 6.12 4.16
N GLY A 152 7.53 6.16 2.89
CA GLY A 152 8.38 6.54 1.76
C GLY A 152 8.89 7.98 1.85
N VAL A 153 8.03 8.93 2.20
CA VAL A 153 8.41 10.34 2.40
C VAL A 153 9.40 10.47 3.56
N LEU A 154 9.15 9.82 4.69
CA LEU A 154 10.09 9.81 5.81
C LEU A 154 11.42 9.14 5.43
N GLY A 155 11.37 8.03 4.68
CA GLY A 155 12.56 7.36 4.18
C GLY A 155 13.39 8.25 3.27
N LEU A 156 12.76 9.00 2.38
CA LEU A 156 13.40 9.95 1.49
C LEU A 156 14.05 11.10 2.27
N ILE A 157 13.30 11.74 3.18
CA ILE A 157 13.80 12.83 4.02
C ILE A 157 14.95 12.33 4.91
N GLY A 158 14.77 11.18 5.55
CA GLY A 158 15.80 10.55 6.36
C GLY A 158 17.06 10.26 5.55
N GLY A 159 16.93 9.66 4.37
CA GLY A 159 18.02 9.41 3.46
C GLY A 159 18.75 10.69 3.02
N LEU A 160 18.04 11.79 2.80
CA LEU A 160 18.63 13.09 2.46
C LEU A 160 19.48 13.69 3.59
N THR A 161 19.16 13.36 4.82
CA THR A 161 19.72 13.97 6.04
C THR A 161 20.70 13.08 6.81
N VAL A 162 20.93 11.87 6.33
CA VAL A 162 21.94 10.93 6.85
C VAL A 162 23.36 11.40 6.54
#